data_512e0538e2c469f07d121fa8f4c910cc
#
_entry.id   512e0538e2c469f07d121fa8f4c910cc
#
_cell.length_a   1.000
_cell.length_b   1.000
_cell.length_c   1.000
_cell.angle_alpha   90.00
_cell.angle_beta   90.00
_cell.angle_gamma   90.00
#
_symmetry.space_group_name_H-M   'P 1'
#
loop_
_entity.id
_entity.type
_entity.pdbx_description
1 polymer ?
#
loop_
_entity_poly.entity_id
_entity_poly.type
_entity_poly.pdbx_seq_one_letter_code
_entity_poly.pdbx_strand_id
1 'polypeptide(L)'
;MNRLAILGFLSLFISGNDVFFDEIQDMGNNEISINFNLDKVSLVRSYSLEDPSRIVMEVNQSNLPTEINVPYNYPIKKVRASQDGSLARIVVDLYESVHWQNPTQTINTENIKLELKVKRNKNLNKSIRDIVVAIDAGHGGKYPGAVGPNNILEKDVTLLIAKELERTLRDTYGYRPVMIRDGDETLDLNNRYQDARKHGADIFVSIHADGFRLSS
;
A
#
# COMPACT_ATOMS: atom_id res chain seq x y z
N MET A 1 -13.67 -16.14 4.35
CA MET A 1 -12.46 -16.79 4.89
C MET A 1 -11.55 -17.15 3.72
N ASN A 2 -10.66 -16.21 3.34
CA ASN A 2 -9.66 -16.46 2.30
C ASN A 2 -8.32 -16.74 2.99
N ARG A 3 -7.93 -18.01 2.95
CA ARG A 3 -6.59 -18.44 3.38
C ARG A 3 -5.68 -18.39 2.15
N LEU A 4 -4.71 -17.52 2.14
CA LEU A 4 -3.59 -17.59 1.21
C LEU A 4 -2.49 -18.40 1.90
N ALA A 5 -2.43 -19.69 1.57
CA ALA A 5 -1.37 -20.58 2.04
C ALA A 5 -0.18 -20.45 1.11
N ILE A 6 0.95 -19.98 1.60
CA ILE A 6 2.23 -20.05 0.89
C ILE A 6 2.93 -21.32 1.36
N LEU A 7 3.19 -22.25 0.40
CA LEU A 7 3.90 -23.50 0.63
C LEU A 7 5.33 -23.23 1.11
N GLY A 8 5.65 -23.79 2.29
CA GLY A 8 6.99 -23.78 2.84
C GLY A 8 7.96 -24.69 2.08
N PHE A 9 9.12 -24.18 1.73
CA PHE A 9 10.28 -24.94 1.30
C PHE A 9 11.09 -25.38 2.52
N LEU A 10 11.32 -26.69 2.60
CA LEU A 10 12.22 -27.32 3.57
C LEU A 10 13.66 -27.08 3.12
N SER A 11 14.49 -26.38 3.89
CA SER A 11 15.93 -26.29 3.66
C SER A 11 16.73 -26.48 4.95
N LEU A 12 17.79 -27.28 4.79
CA LEU A 12 18.72 -27.74 5.82
C LEU A 12 19.50 -26.61 6.51
N PHE A 13 19.64 -26.76 7.80
CA PHE A 13 20.68 -26.32 8.75
C PHE A 13 21.59 -25.14 8.39
N ILE A 14 21.28 -23.98 8.99
CA ILE A 14 22.27 -23.00 9.44
C ILE A 14 21.88 -22.64 10.87
N SER A 15 22.86 -22.61 11.80
CA SER A 15 22.69 -22.40 13.25
C SER A 15 22.40 -20.94 13.63
N GLY A 16 21.48 -20.30 12.94
CA GLY A 16 20.95 -18.98 13.23
C GLY A 16 19.55 -19.08 13.82
N ASN A 17 19.08 -17.99 14.42
CA ASN A 17 17.66 -17.83 14.72
C ASN A 17 17.00 -17.15 13.53
N ASP A 18 16.38 -17.92 12.68
CA ASP A 18 15.75 -17.39 11.49
C ASP A 18 14.36 -16.83 11.79
N VAL A 19 14.01 -15.72 11.13
CA VAL A 19 12.71 -15.05 11.26
C VAL A 19 11.97 -15.22 9.93
N PHE A 20 10.82 -15.87 10.00
CA PHE A 20 9.93 -16.08 8.87
C PHE A 20 8.61 -15.34 9.08
N PHE A 21 8.12 -14.67 8.05
CA PHE A 21 6.75 -14.17 8.06
C PHE A 21 5.79 -15.35 7.96
N ASP A 22 4.75 -15.34 8.80
CA ASP A 22 3.72 -16.38 8.80
C ASP A 22 2.44 -15.83 8.14
N GLU A 23 1.69 -15.03 8.88
CA GLU A 23 0.41 -14.50 8.38
C GLU A 23 0.03 -13.17 9.03
N ILE A 24 -0.93 -12.49 8.41
CA ILE A 24 -1.71 -11.42 9.04
C ILE A 24 -3.15 -11.89 9.14
N GLN A 25 -3.70 -11.89 10.35
CA GLN A 25 -5.03 -12.40 10.64
C GLN A 25 -5.93 -11.31 11.25
N ASP A 26 -7.10 -11.09 10.66
CA ASP A 26 -8.16 -10.28 11.28
C ASP A 26 -8.87 -11.14 12.34
N MET A 27 -8.68 -10.79 13.61
CA MET A 27 -9.24 -11.50 14.77
C MET A 27 -10.68 -11.09 15.07
N GLY A 28 -11.25 -10.15 14.32
CA GLY A 28 -12.50 -9.48 14.66
C GLY A 28 -12.30 -8.44 15.78
N ASN A 29 -13.39 -7.80 16.21
CA ASN A 29 -13.38 -6.79 17.28
C ASN A 29 -12.35 -5.66 17.08
N ASN A 30 -12.03 -5.31 15.84
CA ASN A 30 -11.03 -4.32 15.46
C ASN A 30 -9.59 -4.71 15.81
N GLU A 31 -9.29 -5.97 16.04
CA GLU A 31 -7.96 -6.48 16.36
C GLU A 31 -7.39 -7.27 15.16
N ILE A 32 -6.12 -7.01 14.86
CA ILE A 32 -5.34 -7.69 13.81
C ILE A 32 -4.10 -8.27 14.48
N SER A 33 -3.83 -9.55 14.22
CA SER A 33 -2.63 -10.25 14.64
C SER A 33 -1.67 -10.39 13.46
N ILE A 34 -0.39 -10.01 13.68
CA ILE A 34 0.70 -10.17 12.71
C ILE A 34 1.65 -11.18 13.30
N ASN A 35 1.86 -12.28 12.60
CA ASN A 35 2.54 -13.45 13.09
C ASN A 35 3.84 -13.74 12.33
N PHE A 36 4.87 -14.13 13.08
CA PHE A 36 6.16 -14.58 12.58
C PHE A 36 6.56 -15.86 13.30
N ASN A 37 7.33 -16.70 12.63
CA ASN A 37 7.93 -17.88 13.21
C ASN A 37 9.43 -17.64 13.45
N LEU A 38 9.92 -18.02 14.61
CA LEU A 38 11.31 -17.98 15.04
C LEU A 38 11.79 -19.39 15.37
N ASP A 39 13.05 -19.69 15.12
CA ASP A 39 13.66 -20.97 15.54
C ASP A 39 13.98 -20.98 17.02
N LYS A 40 14.26 -19.82 17.62
CA LYS A 40 14.64 -19.67 19.02
C LYS A 40 13.99 -18.44 19.68
N VAL A 41 13.75 -18.50 20.97
CA VAL A 41 13.36 -17.34 21.76
C VAL A 41 14.42 -16.25 21.64
N SER A 42 14.03 -15.04 21.32
CA SER A 42 14.92 -13.89 21.12
C SER A 42 14.49 -12.68 21.92
N LEU A 43 15.45 -11.81 22.23
CA LEU A 43 15.14 -10.50 22.75
C LEU A 43 14.51 -9.66 21.62
N VAL A 44 13.27 -9.24 21.82
CA VAL A 44 12.53 -8.38 20.90
C VAL A 44 12.34 -7.01 21.54
N ARG A 45 12.88 -5.98 20.89
CA ARG A 45 12.59 -4.59 21.20
C ARG A 45 11.52 -4.08 20.24
N SER A 46 10.53 -3.36 20.76
CA SER A 46 9.47 -2.78 19.94
C SER A 46 9.19 -1.33 20.32
N TYR A 47 8.87 -0.50 19.32
CA TYR A 47 8.55 0.91 19.49
C TYR A 47 7.73 1.42 18.30
N SER A 48 7.04 2.54 18.49
CA SER A 48 6.35 3.24 17.39
C SER A 48 7.12 4.48 16.95
N LEU A 49 6.94 4.83 15.68
CA LEU A 49 7.41 6.06 15.08
C LEU A 49 6.22 6.79 14.46
N GLU A 50 6.24 8.12 14.53
CA GLU A 50 5.28 8.99 13.85
C GLU A 50 5.90 9.58 12.58
N ASP A 51 5.05 10.07 11.69
CA ASP A 51 5.41 10.76 10.45
C ASP A 51 6.45 10.04 9.55
N PRO A 52 6.09 8.96 8.87
CA PRO A 52 4.79 8.27 8.87
C PRO A 52 4.66 7.28 10.03
N SER A 53 3.40 7.01 10.44
CA SER A 53 3.11 6.08 11.53
C SER A 53 3.60 4.67 11.23
N ARG A 54 4.38 4.11 12.14
CA ARG A 54 5.00 2.77 12.00
C ARG A 54 5.17 2.11 13.36
N ILE A 55 5.10 0.79 13.38
CA ILE A 55 5.57 -0.03 14.51
C ILE A 55 6.84 -0.74 14.04
N VAL A 56 7.89 -0.70 14.85
CA VAL A 56 9.16 -1.35 14.58
C VAL A 56 9.38 -2.43 15.62
N MET A 57 9.78 -3.61 15.17
CA MET A 57 10.26 -4.71 16.03
C MET A 57 11.68 -5.07 15.60
N GLU A 58 12.57 -5.15 16.57
CA GLU A 58 13.97 -5.53 16.40
C GLU A 58 14.21 -6.84 17.12
N VAL A 59 14.48 -7.89 16.36
CA VAL A 59 14.73 -9.25 16.85
C VAL A 59 16.24 -9.49 16.88
N ASN A 60 16.81 -9.57 18.08
CA ASN A 60 18.25 -9.72 18.26
C ASN A 60 18.75 -11.11 17.90
N GLN A 61 20.01 -11.20 17.45
CA GLN A 61 20.70 -12.44 17.10
C GLN A 61 19.87 -13.31 16.14
N SER A 62 19.26 -12.65 15.16
CA SER A 62 18.34 -13.27 14.20
C SER A 62 18.73 -12.94 12.78
N ASN A 63 18.45 -13.88 11.88
CA ASN A 63 18.60 -13.72 10.44
C ASN A 63 17.24 -13.56 9.77
N LEU A 64 17.25 -12.91 8.62
CA LEU A 64 16.09 -12.78 7.75
C LEU A 64 16.38 -13.52 6.45
N PRO A 65 16.04 -14.82 6.36
CA PRO A 65 16.42 -15.64 5.19
C PRO A 65 15.62 -15.29 3.93
N THR A 66 14.47 -14.62 4.10
CA THR A 66 13.58 -14.25 3.00
C THR A 66 13.16 -12.80 3.13
N GLU A 67 13.13 -12.06 2.03
CA GLU A 67 12.61 -10.71 2.01
C GLU A 67 11.13 -10.72 2.41
N ILE A 68 10.76 -9.82 3.34
CA ILE A 68 9.38 -9.61 3.76
C ILE A 68 8.94 -8.25 3.23
N ASN A 69 7.94 -8.25 2.35
CA ASN A 69 7.31 -7.04 1.83
C ASN A 69 5.85 -7.38 1.46
N VAL A 70 5.00 -7.45 2.50
CA VAL A 70 3.62 -7.92 2.38
C VAL A 70 2.68 -6.73 2.49
N PRO A 71 1.98 -6.32 1.41
CA PRO A 71 0.93 -5.32 1.48
C PRO A 71 -0.27 -5.88 2.25
N TYR A 72 -0.99 -4.98 2.93
CA TYR A 72 -2.19 -5.36 3.65
C TYR A 72 -3.25 -4.25 3.60
N ASN A 73 -4.37 -4.48 4.27
CA ASN A 73 -5.50 -3.56 4.33
C ASN A 73 -5.43 -2.66 5.56
N TYR A 74 -6.14 -1.52 5.49
CA TYR A 74 -6.28 -0.61 6.62
C TYR A 74 -6.56 -1.33 7.96
N PRO A 75 -5.90 -0.93 9.06
CA PRO A 75 -5.00 0.24 9.24
C PRO A 75 -3.53 -0.05 8.89
N ILE A 76 -3.20 -1.26 8.49
CA ILE A 76 -1.84 -1.67 8.11
C ILE A 76 -1.68 -1.41 6.62
N LYS A 77 -0.64 -0.66 6.24
CA LYS A 77 -0.29 -0.43 4.84
C LYS A 77 0.50 -1.60 4.28
N LYS A 78 1.52 -2.03 5.00
CA LYS A 78 2.36 -3.18 4.66
C LYS A 78 3.23 -3.60 5.84
N VAL A 79 3.70 -4.84 5.79
CA VAL A 79 4.74 -5.38 6.65
C VAL A 79 5.98 -5.61 5.81
N ARG A 80 7.12 -5.09 6.26
CA ARG A 80 8.42 -5.29 5.61
C ARG A 80 9.48 -5.59 6.64
N ALA A 81 10.56 -6.26 6.22
CA ALA A 81 11.69 -6.50 7.10
C ALA A 81 13.02 -6.28 6.37
N SER A 82 14.05 -5.98 7.13
CA SER A 82 15.41 -5.80 6.67
C SER A 82 16.40 -6.38 7.66
N GLN A 83 17.53 -6.85 7.17
CA GLN A 83 18.65 -7.33 7.97
C GLN A 83 19.62 -6.18 8.26
N ASP A 84 20.07 -6.07 9.51
CA ASP A 84 21.09 -5.13 9.96
C ASP A 84 22.07 -5.85 10.88
N GLY A 85 23.17 -6.37 10.31
CA GLY A 85 24.08 -7.26 11.01
C GLY A 85 23.37 -8.51 11.53
N SER A 86 23.39 -8.73 12.84
CA SER A 86 22.67 -9.82 13.52
C SER A 86 21.28 -9.43 14.01
N LEU A 87 20.74 -8.31 13.52
CA LEU A 87 19.45 -7.78 13.90
C LEU A 87 18.46 -7.93 12.74
N ALA A 88 17.37 -8.66 12.92
CA ALA A 88 16.24 -8.62 12.00
C ALA A 88 15.30 -7.49 12.41
N ARG A 89 15.14 -6.49 11.56
CA ARG A 89 14.23 -5.35 11.79
C ARG A 89 12.97 -5.51 10.99
N ILE A 90 11.84 -5.66 11.67
CA ILE A 90 10.50 -5.76 11.10
C ILE A 90 9.81 -4.42 11.27
N VAL A 91 9.19 -3.91 10.21
CA VAL A 91 8.47 -2.64 10.20
C VAL A 91 7.05 -2.88 9.71
N VAL A 92 6.09 -2.51 10.53
CA VAL A 92 4.67 -2.43 10.16
C VAL A 92 4.37 -0.98 9.81
N ASP A 93 4.27 -0.68 8.53
CA ASP A 93 3.87 0.64 8.05
C ASP A 93 2.34 0.78 8.18
N LEU A 94 1.89 1.91 8.70
CA LEU A 94 0.49 2.16 9.03
C LEU A 94 -0.06 3.33 8.22
N TYR A 95 -1.37 3.34 8.00
CA TYR A 95 -2.08 4.50 7.44
C TYR A 95 -2.36 5.57 8.50
N GLU A 96 -2.43 5.18 9.77
CA GLU A 96 -2.65 6.06 10.93
C GLU A 96 -2.05 5.44 12.19
N SER A 97 -1.95 6.23 13.26
CA SER A 97 -1.58 5.72 14.58
C SER A 97 -2.64 4.76 15.10
N VAL A 98 -2.22 3.65 15.68
CA VAL A 98 -3.07 2.58 16.21
C VAL A 98 -2.69 2.26 17.65
N HIS A 99 -3.60 1.62 18.39
CA HIS A 99 -3.24 0.97 19.63
C HIS A 99 -2.58 -0.38 19.34
N TRP A 100 -1.48 -0.67 19.99
CA TRP A 100 -0.78 -1.94 19.86
C TRP A 100 -0.22 -2.41 21.21
N GLN A 101 0.07 -3.69 21.30
CA GLN A 101 0.66 -4.32 22.48
C GLN A 101 2.07 -4.80 22.15
N ASN A 102 2.95 -4.83 23.16
CA ASN A 102 4.27 -5.39 22.97
C ASN A 102 4.17 -6.81 22.40
N PRO A 103 5.04 -7.18 21.45
CA PRO A 103 5.02 -8.51 20.85
C PRO A 103 5.18 -9.59 21.91
N THR A 104 4.48 -10.69 21.72
CA THR A 104 4.56 -11.87 22.59
C THR A 104 5.19 -13.03 21.86
N GLN A 105 5.94 -13.87 22.58
CA GLN A 105 6.53 -15.09 22.06
C GLN A 105 5.87 -16.29 22.72
N THR A 106 5.34 -17.21 21.90
CA THR A 106 4.72 -18.46 22.35
C THR A 106 5.52 -19.63 21.80
N ILE A 107 5.97 -20.51 22.70
CA ILE A 107 6.73 -21.71 22.34
C ILE A 107 5.75 -22.79 21.90
N ASN A 108 5.86 -23.23 20.66
CA ASN A 108 5.13 -24.36 20.11
C ASN A 108 6.08 -25.58 19.97
N THR A 109 5.54 -26.73 19.56
CA THR A 109 6.33 -27.96 19.38
C THR A 109 7.39 -27.85 18.29
N GLU A 110 7.18 -27.01 17.27
CA GLU A 110 8.04 -26.93 16.09
C GLU A 110 8.76 -25.59 15.93
N ASN A 111 8.23 -24.50 16.55
CA ASN A 111 8.77 -23.15 16.42
C ASN A 111 8.38 -22.25 17.59
N ILE A 112 8.90 -21.04 17.57
CA ILE A 112 8.49 -19.95 18.45
C ILE A 112 7.62 -18.99 17.62
N LYS A 113 6.37 -18.84 17.99
CA LYS A 113 5.47 -17.85 17.38
C LYS A 113 5.71 -16.48 18.02
N LEU A 114 6.13 -15.50 17.20
CA LEU A 114 6.19 -14.08 17.57
C LEU A 114 4.93 -13.39 17.05
N GLU A 115 4.11 -12.86 17.94
CA GLU A 115 2.83 -12.22 17.62
C GLU A 115 2.84 -10.75 18.00
N LEU A 116 2.49 -9.87 17.07
CA LEU A 116 2.19 -8.46 17.29
C LEU A 116 0.68 -8.23 17.11
N LYS A 117 0.02 -7.71 18.15
CA LYS A 117 -1.40 -7.33 18.09
C LYS A 117 -1.55 -5.84 17.89
N VAL A 118 -2.35 -5.49 16.89
CA VAL A 118 -2.69 -4.13 16.52
C VAL A 118 -4.19 -3.96 16.63
N LYS A 119 -4.64 -2.87 17.25
CA LYS A 119 -6.06 -2.58 17.43
C LYS A 119 -6.42 -1.29 16.71
N ARG A 120 -7.40 -1.38 15.82
CA ARG A 120 -7.98 -0.20 15.13
C ARG A 120 -8.54 0.80 16.13
N ASN A 121 -8.37 2.08 15.86
CA ASN A 121 -8.93 3.12 16.71
C ASN A 121 -10.47 3.10 16.64
N LYS A 122 -11.16 2.91 17.77
CA LYS A 122 -12.62 2.79 17.83
C LYS A 122 -13.37 4.05 17.35
N ASN A 123 -12.71 5.20 17.32
CA ASN A 123 -13.32 6.48 16.92
C ASN A 123 -13.51 6.64 15.40
N LEU A 124 -13.06 5.67 14.60
CA LEU A 124 -13.26 5.63 13.15
C LEU A 124 -14.41 4.72 12.71
N ASN A 125 -15.43 4.50 13.57
CA ASN A 125 -16.76 4.01 13.15
C ASN A 125 -17.55 5.02 12.27
N LYS A 126 -16.93 6.11 11.84
CA LYS A 126 -17.35 6.79 10.64
C LYS A 126 -16.96 5.87 9.50
N SER A 127 -17.94 5.30 8.79
CA SER A 127 -17.70 4.61 7.53
C SER A 127 -16.89 5.60 6.67
N ILE A 128 -15.57 5.47 6.68
CA ILE A 128 -14.70 6.25 5.83
C ILE A 128 -14.97 5.67 4.46
N ARG A 129 -15.92 6.29 3.74
CA ARG A 129 -16.05 5.98 2.34
C ARG A 129 -14.77 6.45 1.65
N ASP A 130 -14.36 5.73 0.65
CA ASP A 130 -13.23 6.15 -0.16
C ASP A 130 -13.45 7.55 -0.72
N ILE A 131 -12.39 8.33 -0.78
CA ILE A 131 -12.35 9.60 -1.48
C ILE A 131 -12.40 9.30 -2.97
N VAL A 132 -13.48 9.70 -3.62
CA VAL A 132 -13.66 9.50 -5.05
C VAL A 132 -12.87 10.56 -5.81
N VAL A 133 -11.86 10.13 -6.57
CA VAL A 133 -11.03 10.99 -7.39
C VAL A 133 -11.37 10.79 -8.86
N ALA A 134 -12.04 11.77 -9.49
CA ALA A 134 -12.25 11.78 -10.91
C ALA A 134 -10.98 12.28 -11.62
N ILE A 135 -10.44 11.46 -12.51
CA ILE A 135 -9.22 11.74 -13.26
C ILE A 135 -9.61 12.05 -14.72
N ASP A 136 -9.38 13.28 -15.12
CA ASP A 136 -9.67 13.78 -16.45
C ASP A 136 -8.39 13.91 -17.26
N ALA A 137 -8.16 12.99 -18.18
CA ALA A 137 -7.10 13.12 -19.17
C ALA A 137 -7.52 14.15 -20.23
N GLY A 138 -6.88 15.30 -20.28
CA GLY A 138 -7.20 16.37 -21.21
C GLY A 138 -7.20 15.94 -22.68
N HIS A 139 -7.98 16.64 -23.50
CA HIS A 139 -8.15 16.33 -24.93
C HIS A 139 -8.74 14.95 -25.20
N GLY A 140 -8.48 14.35 -26.36
CA GLY A 140 -8.97 13.03 -26.80
C GLY A 140 -9.76 13.08 -28.12
N GLY A 141 -9.74 11.97 -28.83
CA GLY A 141 -10.40 11.81 -30.12
C GLY A 141 -9.97 12.87 -31.13
N LYS A 142 -10.92 13.68 -31.59
CA LYS A 142 -10.67 14.75 -32.58
C LYS A 142 -9.89 15.96 -32.04
N TYR A 143 -9.67 16.03 -30.73
CA TYR A 143 -8.92 17.11 -30.09
C TYR A 143 -7.52 16.58 -29.66
N PRO A 144 -6.47 16.83 -30.49
CA PRO A 144 -5.14 16.30 -30.19
C PRO A 144 -4.45 17.01 -29.03
N GLY A 145 -4.85 18.25 -28.71
CA GLY A 145 -4.10 19.13 -27.81
C GLY A 145 -2.83 19.68 -28.47
N ALA A 146 -1.84 20.04 -27.69
CA ALA A 146 -0.54 20.48 -28.20
C ALA A 146 0.18 19.33 -28.93
N VAL A 147 0.99 19.69 -29.91
CA VAL A 147 1.84 18.76 -30.68
C VAL A 147 3.29 18.98 -30.27
N GLY A 148 3.87 18.00 -29.60
CA GLY A 148 5.25 18.01 -29.15
C GLY A 148 6.25 17.55 -30.24
N PRO A 149 7.53 17.43 -29.93
CA PRO A 149 8.54 16.84 -30.80
C PRO A 149 8.13 15.44 -31.28
N ASN A 150 8.55 15.07 -32.47
CA ASN A 150 8.23 13.77 -33.09
C ASN A 150 6.72 13.48 -33.25
N ASN A 151 5.90 14.53 -33.37
CA ASN A 151 4.44 14.43 -33.47
C ASN A 151 3.74 13.75 -32.28
N ILE A 152 4.34 13.81 -31.10
CA ILE A 152 3.70 13.33 -29.87
C ILE A 152 2.52 14.25 -29.56
N LEU A 153 1.33 13.66 -29.41
CA LEU A 153 0.11 14.41 -29.14
C LEU A 153 -0.15 14.52 -27.63
N GLU A 154 -0.57 15.69 -27.18
CA GLU A 154 -0.91 15.92 -25.77
C GLU A 154 -1.94 14.92 -25.27
N LYS A 155 -2.97 14.60 -26.05
CA LYS A 155 -4.01 13.65 -25.67
C LYS A 155 -3.48 12.26 -25.28
N ASP A 156 -2.38 11.82 -25.92
CA ASP A 156 -1.77 10.51 -25.66
C ASP A 156 -0.96 10.56 -24.36
N VAL A 157 -0.21 11.65 -24.16
CA VAL A 157 0.59 11.87 -22.95
C VAL A 157 -0.31 12.00 -21.72
N THR A 158 -1.36 12.80 -21.81
CA THR A 158 -2.30 13.00 -20.70
C THR A 158 -3.02 11.71 -20.31
N LEU A 159 -3.37 10.86 -21.29
CA LEU A 159 -3.98 9.56 -21.03
C LEU A 159 -3.01 8.60 -20.31
N LEU A 160 -1.75 8.57 -20.71
CA LEU A 160 -0.73 7.74 -20.04
C LEU A 160 -0.52 8.17 -18.58
N ILE A 161 -0.41 9.48 -18.34
CA ILE A 161 -0.26 10.03 -16.98
C ILE A 161 -1.50 9.73 -16.14
N ALA A 162 -2.70 9.89 -16.72
CA ALA A 162 -3.96 9.63 -16.03
C ALA A 162 -4.09 8.15 -15.63
N LYS A 163 -3.71 7.21 -16.49
CA LYS A 163 -3.72 5.77 -16.19
C LYS A 163 -2.74 5.40 -15.07
N GLU A 164 -1.56 6.03 -15.05
CA GLU A 164 -0.60 5.80 -13.98
C GLU A 164 -1.07 6.38 -12.64
N LEU A 165 -1.69 7.55 -12.65
CA LEU A 165 -2.33 8.13 -11.46
C LEU A 165 -3.48 7.23 -10.97
N GLU A 166 -4.32 6.76 -11.88
CA GLU A 166 -5.42 5.84 -11.56
C GLU A 166 -4.90 4.56 -10.90
N ARG A 167 -3.86 3.94 -11.47
CA ARG A 167 -3.21 2.76 -10.89
C ARG A 167 -2.68 3.04 -9.48
N THR A 168 -1.98 4.16 -9.30
CA THR A 168 -1.40 4.56 -8.01
C THR A 168 -2.47 4.77 -6.95
N LEU A 169 -3.57 5.45 -7.30
CA LEU A 169 -4.67 5.69 -6.36
C LEU A 169 -5.46 4.41 -6.04
N ARG A 170 -5.64 3.53 -7.02
CA ARG A 170 -6.28 2.22 -6.80
C ARG A 170 -5.53 1.36 -5.80
N ASP A 171 -4.19 1.41 -5.83
CA ASP A 171 -3.32 0.69 -4.90
C ASP A 171 -3.15 1.42 -3.55
N THR A 172 -3.76 2.61 -3.41
CA THR A 172 -3.68 3.42 -2.19
C THR A 172 -5.01 3.35 -1.42
N TYR A 173 -4.95 2.87 -0.18
CA TYR A 173 -6.13 2.77 0.67
C TYR A 173 -6.83 4.12 0.86
N GLY A 174 -8.16 4.11 0.83
CA GLY A 174 -8.99 5.28 1.06
C GLY A 174 -9.25 6.12 -0.19
N TYR A 175 -8.80 5.68 -1.36
CA TYR A 175 -9.10 6.32 -2.64
C TYR A 175 -9.85 5.38 -3.58
N ARG A 176 -10.79 5.95 -4.33
CA ARG A 176 -11.51 5.30 -5.42
C ARG A 176 -11.35 6.15 -6.69
N PRO A 177 -10.36 5.86 -7.53
CA PRO A 177 -10.18 6.58 -8.78
C PRO A 177 -11.28 6.25 -9.77
N VAL A 178 -11.67 7.25 -10.57
CA VAL A 178 -12.63 7.12 -11.68
C VAL A 178 -12.06 7.87 -12.88
N MET A 179 -11.79 7.15 -13.96
CA MET A 179 -11.34 7.74 -15.23
C MET A 179 -12.52 8.40 -15.94
N ILE A 180 -12.36 9.65 -16.37
CA ILE A 180 -13.38 10.37 -17.21
C ILE A 180 -13.32 9.88 -18.64
N ARG A 181 -12.14 9.50 -19.16
CA ARG A 181 -11.96 8.73 -20.38
C ARG A 181 -10.89 7.68 -20.18
N ASP A 182 -11.09 6.52 -20.74
CA ASP A 182 -10.13 5.41 -20.66
C ASP A 182 -9.47 5.09 -22.01
N GLY A 183 -9.92 5.73 -23.08
CA GLY A 183 -9.42 5.60 -24.43
C GLY A 183 -9.25 6.94 -25.15
N ASP A 184 -9.01 6.88 -26.47
CA ASP A 184 -8.94 8.05 -27.36
C ASP A 184 -10.33 8.51 -27.78
N GLU A 185 -11.11 9.02 -26.83
CA GLU A 185 -12.50 9.42 -27.01
C GLU A 185 -12.63 10.93 -27.11
N THR A 186 -13.61 11.39 -27.92
CA THR A 186 -13.98 12.81 -28.00
C THR A 186 -15.01 13.11 -26.91
N LEU A 187 -14.62 13.85 -25.89
CA LEU A 187 -15.50 14.29 -24.81
C LEU A 187 -15.60 15.81 -24.78
N ASP A 188 -16.84 16.32 -24.72
CA ASP A 188 -17.09 17.75 -24.53
C ASP A 188 -16.76 18.17 -23.07
N LEU A 189 -16.31 19.41 -22.91
CA LEU A 189 -15.94 19.95 -21.59
C LEU A 189 -17.07 19.80 -20.56
N ASN A 190 -18.31 20.05 -20.95
CA ASN A 190 -19.47 19.93 -20.07
C ASN A 190 -19.70 18.49 -19.60
N ASN A 191 -19.43 17.50 -20.44
CA ASN A 191 -19.63 16.10 -20.08
C ASN A 191 -18.60 15.61 -19.07
N ARG A 192 -17.36 16.13 -19.10
CA ARG A 192 -16.27 15.72 -18.22
C ARG A 192 -16.61 15.92 -16.73
N TYR A 193 -17.02 17.14 -16.37
CA TYR A 193 -17.37 17.42 -14.98
C TYR A 193 -18.74 16.84 -14.57
N GLN A 194 -19.66 16.65 -15.53
CA GLN A 194 -20.92 15.98 -15.23
C GLN A 194 -20.71 14.50 -14.91
N ASP A 195 -19.82 13.83 -15.64
CA ASP A 195 -19.46 12.43 -15.37
C ASP A 195 -18.76 12.27 -14.02
N ALA A 196 -17.87 13.20 -13.66
CA ALA A 196 -17.30 13.25 -12.33
C ALA A 196 -18.40 13.34 -11.24
N ARG A 197 -19.38 14.23 -11.44
CA ARG A 197 -20.51 14.38 -10.50
C ARG A 197 -21.39 13.13 -10.41
N LYS A 198 -21.68 12.48 -11.55
CA LYS A 198 -22.45 11.22 -11.58
C LYS A 198 -21.79 10.11 -10.75
N HIS A 199 -20.47 10.08 -10.75
CA HIS A 199 -19.68 9.14 -9.95
C HIS A 199 -19.50 9.55 -8.48
N GLY A 200 -20.04 10.73 -8.11
CA GLY A 200 -19.93 11.28 -6.76
C GLY A 200 -18.49 11.66 -6.40
N ALA A 201 -17.75 12.22 -7.35
CA ALA A 201 -16.36 12.62 -7.12
C ALA A 201 -16.25 13.70 -6.05
N ASP A 202 -15.33 13.49 -5.13
CA ASP A 202 -14.92 14.46 -4.11
C ASP A 202 -13.83 15.39 -4.64
N ILE A 203 -12.99 14.88 -5.54
CA ILE A 203 -11.87 15.58 -6.16
C ILE A 203 -11.94 15.36 -7.68
N PHE A 204 -11.72 16.44 -8.43
CA PHE A 204 -11.57 16.41 -9.87
C PHE A 204 -10.15 16.85 -10.23
N VAL A 205 -9.40 15.97 -10.91
CA VAL A 205 -8.03 16.21 -11.36
C VAL A 205 -8.00 16.20 -12.87
N SER A 206 -7.78 17.35 -13.50
CA SER A 206 -7.60 17.45 -14.94
C SER A 206 -6.11 17.55 -15.27
N ILE A 207 -5.66 16.72 -16.21
CA ILE A 207 -4.25 16.57 -16.60
C ILE A 207 -4.08 17.13 -18.00
N HIS A 208 -3.21 18.13 -18.15
CA HIS A 208 -2.80 18.75 -19.40
C HIS A 208 -1.28 18.79 -19.52
N ALA A 209 -0.78 18.93 -20.73
CA ALA A 209 0.64 19.06 -21.06
C ALA A 209 0.83 20.18 -22.09
N ASP A 210 0.80 21.42 -21.61
CA ASP A 210 0.89 22.60 -22.47
C ASP A 210 2.22 22.67 -23.23
N GLY A 211 2.13 22.98 -24.53
CA GLY A 211 3.31 23.24 -25.34
C GLY A 211 3.79 24.69 -25.18
N PHE A 212 5.02 24.87 -24.73
CA PHE A 212 5.66 26.20 -24.71
C PHE A 212 6.36 26.45 -26.03
N ARG A 213 5.92 27.50 -26.78
CA ARG A 213 6.67 28.05 -27.94
C ARG A 213 7.62 29.13 -27.44
N LEU A 214 8.93 28.89 -27.52
CA LEU A 214 9.89 29.98 -27.46
C LEU A 214 9.61 30.89 -28.66
N SER A 215 9.17 32.12 -28.41
CA SER A 215 9.15 33.16 -29.44
C SER A 215 10.59 33.44 -29.86
N SER A 216 10.93 33.08 -31.09
CA SER A 216 12.17 33.48 -31.75
C SER A 216 12.23 34.99 -31.95
#